data_7cf2b5835ec3c0eea2884a3bf812d688
#
_entry.id   7cf2b5835ec3c0eea2884a3bf812d688
#
_cell.length_a   1.000
_cell.length_b   1.000
_cell.length_c   1.000
_cell.angle_alpha   90.00
_cell.angle_beta   90.00
_cell.angle_gamma   90.00
#
_symmetry.space_group_name_H-M   'P 1'
#
loop_
_entity.id
_entity.type
_entity.pdbx_description
1 polymer ?
#
loop_
_entity_poly.entity_id
_entity_poly.type
_entity_poly.pdbx_seq_one_letter_code
_entity_poly.pdbx_strand_id
1 'polypeptide(L)'
;MMERHWGERKESANTTNGDNNEKHISVQDNKIYFYSGVNRNSCVELNKKIGEMESKSLTLSKTLGILPPPIKLFINSGGGSIVTGIASMDTIIRTEVPVHTYVDGFSASSATFLTVVGDKRFMSRNSYMLIHQLSSNFWGTYSNFEDEKKNLDLMMKTIKDVYKQYTKLPMKKLDEILKRDLLWDA
;
A
#
# COMPACT_ATOMS: atom_id res chain seq x y z
N MET A 1 12.82 52.56 -27.77
CA MET A 1 11.55 52.10 -27.13
C MET A 1 11.33 50.70 -27.61
N MET A 2 11.73 49.68 -26.81
CA MET A 2 11.60 48.27 -27.15
C MET A 2 10.40 47.71 -26.39
N GLU A 3 9.33 47.36 -27.11
CA GLU A 3 8.20 46.66 -26.57
C GLU A 3 8.58 45.17 -26.37
N ARG A 4 8.44 44.70 -25.11
CA ARG A 4 8.61 43.27 -24.79
C ARG A 4 7.25 42.62 -24.91
N HIS A 5 7.03 41.83 -25.94
CA HIS A 5 5.90 40.89 -26.02
C HIS A 5 6.13 39.77 -25.03
N TRP A 6 5.25 39.69 -24.03
CA TRP A 6 5.07 38.49 -23.20
C TRP A 6 4.30 37.47 -24.04
N GLY A 7 4.95 36.35 -24.33
CA GLY A 7 4.30 35.25 -25.04
C GLY A 7 3.17 34.66 -24.20
N GLU A 8 2.00 34.59 -24.81
CA GLU A 8 0.84 33.88 -24.30
C GLU A 8 1.20 32.42 -24.07
N ARG A 9 1.01 31.95 -22.84
CA ARG A 9 1.14 30.54 -22.48
C ARG A 9 -0.05 29.81 -23.10
N LYS A 10 0.16 29.10 -24.21
CA LYS A 10 -0.84 28.18 -24.76
C LYS A 10 -1.23 27.19 -23.67
N GLU A 11 -2.49 27.25 -23.27
CA GLU A 11 -3.12 26.19 -22.49
C GLU A 11 -2.98 24.88 -23.29
N SER A 12 -2.23 23.96 -22.75
CA SER A 12 -2.13 22.62 -23.30
C SER A 12 -3.48 21.93 -23.18
N ALA A 13 -3.98 21.51 -24.32
CA ALA A 13 -5.23 20.81 -24.52
C ALA A 13 -5.44 19.72 -23.46
N ASN A 14 -6.67 19.69 -22.93
CA ASN A 14 -7.26 18.56 -22.23
C ASN A 14 -6.95 17.26 -22.98
N THR A 15 -6.00 16.52 -22.49
CA THR A 15 -5.95 15.09 -22.77
C THR A 15 -7.09 14.48 -21.97
N THR A 16 -8.19 14.21 -22.64
CA THR A 16 -9.20 13.26 -22.21
C THR A 16 -8.45 11.98 -21.84
N ASN A 17 -8.28 11.74 -20.55
CA ASN A 17 -7.88 10.44 -20.02
C ASN A 17 -8.95 9.46 -20.48
N GLY A 18 -8.68 8.76 -21.58
CA GLY A 18 -9.39 7.55 -21.93
C GLY A 18 -9.25 6.63 -20.71
N ASP A 19 -10.36 6.21 -20.16
CA ASP A 19 -10.49 5.17 -19.16
C ASP A 19 -9.93 3.87 -19.76
N ASN A 20 -8.61 3.76 -19.82
CA ASN A 20 -7.94 2.49 -19.95
C ASN A 20 -8.16 1.76 -18.63
N ASN A 21 -9.25 1.03 -18.57
CA ASN A 21 -9.67 0.15 -17.49
C ASN A 21 -8.72 -1.08 -17.45
N GLU A 22 -7.41 -0.84 -17.43
CA GLU A 22 -6.43 -1.87 -17.15
C GLU A 22 -6.65 -2.29 -15.70
N LYS A 23 -7.19 -3.49 -15.53
CA LYS A 23 -7.37 -4.10 -14.22
C LYS A 23 -6.01 -4.37 -13.60
N HIS A 24 -5.52 -3.43 -12.83
CA HIS A 24 -4.26 -3.55 -12.10
C HIS A 24 -4.32 -4.54 -10.92
N ILE A 25 -5.48 -5.17 -10.70
CA ILE A 25 -5.69 -6.23 -9.72
C ILE A 25 -6.26 -7.44 -10.44
N SER A 26 -5.51 -8.53 -10.41
CA SER A 26 -5.88 -9.78 -11.06
C SER A 26 -5.79 -10.97 -10.11
N VAL A 27 -6.51 -12.03 -10.43
CA VAL A 27 -6.54 -13.28 -9.67
C VAL A 27 -6.21 -14.43 -10.59
N GLN A 28 -5.27 -15.28 -10.18
CA GLN A 28 -4.94 -16.53 -10.84
C GLN A 28 -4.76 -17.63 -9.80
N ASP A 29 -5.59 -18.66 -9.84
CA ASP A 29 -5.62 -19.73 -8.84
C ASP A 29 -5.79 -19.19 -7.40
N ASN A 30 -4.81 -19.39 -6.53
CA ASN A 30 -4.75 -18.85 -5.17
C ASN A 30 -3.88 -17.59 -5.06
N LYS A 31 -3.59 -16.92 -6.18
CA LYS A 31 -2.74 -15.72 -6.26
C LYS A 31 -3.58 -14.50 -6.57
N ILE A 32 -3.33 -13.44 -5.82
CA ILE A 32 -3.84 -12.09 -6.08
C ILE A 32 -2.63 -11.23 -6.45
N TYR A 33 -2.70 -10.56 -7.60
CA TYR A 33 -1.70 -9.58 -8.03
C TYR A 33 -2.25 -8.18 -7.81
N PHE A 34 -1.64 -7.45 -6.87
CA PHE A 34 -1.95 -6.05 -6.57
C PHE A 34 -0.89 -5.14 -7.17
N TYR A 35 -1.11 -4.70 -8.41
CA TYR A 35 -0.20 -3.85 -9.19
C TYR A 35 -0.82 -2.47 -9.39
N SER A 36 -1.12 -1.81 -8.29
CA SER A 36 -1.85 -0.54 -8.28
C SER A 36 -1.38 0.36 -7.15
N GLY A 37 -1.64 1.66 -7.25
CA GLY A 37 -1.53 2.57 -6.13
C GLY A 37 -2.52 2.22 -5.00
N VAL A 38 -2.16 2.52 -3.76
CA VAL A 38 -3.02 2.36 -2.59
C VAL A 38 -4.02 3.50 -2.56
N ASN A 39 -5.21 3.27 -3.08
CA ASN A 39 -6.34 4.21 -3.10
C ASN A 39 -7.65 3.49 -2.79
N ARG A 40 -8.72 4.25 -2.62
CA ARG A 40 -10.02 3.69 -2.23
C ARG A 40 -10.51 2.59 -3.19
N ASN A 41 -10.42 2.83 -4.49
CA ASN A 41 -10.94 1.90 -5.49
C ASN A 41 -10.14 0.59 -5.53
N SER A 42 -8.81 0.70 -5.60
CA SER A 42 -7.92 -0.46 -5.64
C SER A 42 -8.00 -1.29 -4.36
N CYS A 43 -8.11 -0.65 -3.19
CA CYS A 43 -8.19 -1.37 -1.92
C CYS A 43 -9.57 -2.02 -1.70
N VAL A 44 -10.66 -1.42 -2.14
CA VAL A 44 -11.98 -2.06 -2.13
C VAL A 44 -11.96 -3.32 -3.00
N GLU A 45 -11.38 -3.24 -4.19
CA GLU A 45 -11.24 -4.42 -5.05
C GLU A 45 -10.33 -5.48 -4.46
N LEU A 46 -9.16 -5.10 -3.91
CA LEU A 46 -8.27 -6.01 -3.20
C LEU A 46 -8.99 -6.74 -2.08
N ASN A 47 -9.68 -6.01 -1.20
CA ASN A 47 -10.40 -6.57 -0.06
C ASN A 47 -11.49 -7.55 -0.49
N LYS A 48 -12.21 -7.22 -1.58
CA LYS A 48 -13.18 -8.12 -2.21
C LYS A 48 -12.52 -9.42 -2.70
N LYS A 49 -11.37 -9.32 -3.39
CA LYS A 49 -10.64 -10.49 -3.89
C LYS A 49 -10.10 -11.36 -2.76
N ILE A 50 -9.64 -10.76 -1.65
CA ILE A 50 -9.22 -11.50 -0.46
C ILE A 50 -10.42 -12.31 0.09
N GLY A 51 -11.60 -11.70 0.29
CA GLY A 51 -12.79 -12.40 0.79
C GLY A 51 -13.29 -13.50 -0.14
N GLU A 52 -13.29 -13.27 -1.46
CA GLU A 52 -13.63 -14.30 -2.45
C GLU A 52 -12.66 -15.50 -2.37
N MET A 53 -11.37 -15.23 -2.21
CA MET A 53 -10.33 -16.26 -2.13
C MET A 53 -10.36 -17.01 -0.80
N GLU A 54 -10.62 -16.31 0.30
CA GLU A 54 -10.83 -16.90 1.62
C GLU A 54 -11.98 -17.91 1.59
N SER A 55 -13.14 -17.52 1.06
CA SER A 55 -14.31 -18.40 0.92
C SER A 55 -14.00 -19.64 0.09
N LYS A 56 -13.26 -19.50 -1.01
CA LYS A 56 -12.83 -20.61 -1.85
C LYS A 56 -11.88 -21.56 -1.09
N SER A 57 -10.91 -21.00 -0.37
CA SER A 57 -9.91 -21.77 0.39
C SER A 57 -10.57 -22.55 1.52
N LEU A 58 -11.49 -21.95 2.26
CA LEU A 58 -12.25 -22.61 3.33
C LEU A 58 -13.16 -23.71 2.78
N THR A 59 -13.81 -23.47 1.65
CA THR A 59 -14.65 -24.50 0.98
C THR A 59 -13.80 -25.69 0.56
N LEU A 60 -12.66 -25.45 -0.07
CA LEU A 60 -11.73 -26.52 -0.50
C LEU A 60 -11.21 -27.32 0.70
N SER A 61 -10.83 -26.63 1.77
CA SER A 61 -10.39 -27.23 3.03
C SER A 61 -11.43 -28.19 3.60
N LYS A 62 -12.69 -27.74 3.71
CA LYS A 62 -13.81 -28.55 4.20
C LYS A 62 -14.11 -29.74 3.30
N THR A 63 -14.08 -29.55 1.98
CA THR A 63 -14.41 -30.60 0.99
C THR A 63 -13.35 -31.71 0.96
N LEU A 64 -12.08 -31.36 1.07
CA LEU A 64 -10.96 -32.30 0.94
C LEU A 64 -10.40 -32.77 2.29
N GLY A 65 -10.84 -32.21 3.41
CA GLY A 65 -10.27 -32.52 4.74
C GLY A 65 -8.82 -32.13 4.90
N ILE A 66 -8.39 -31.03 4.24
CA ILE A 66 -7.01 -30.51 4.29
C ILE A 66 -6.95 -29.16 4.98
N LEU A 67 -5.77 -28.70 5.35
CA LEU A 67 -5.58 -27.32 5.81
C LEU A 67 -5.94 -26.33 4.70
N PRO A 68 -6.52 -25.16 5.03
CA PRO A 68 -6.87 -24.16 4.04
C PRO A 68 -5.64 -23.73 3.24
N PRO A 69 -5.65 -23.82 1.90
CA PRO A 69 -4.58 -23.32 1.07
C PRO A 69 -4.37 -21.81 1.30
N PRO A 70 -3.13 -21.34 1.47
CA PRO A 70 -2.87 -19.92 1.70
C PRO A 70 -3.21 -19.07 0.48
N ILE A 71 -3.70 -17.85 0.73
CA ILE A 71 -3.79 -16.79 -0.29
C ILE A 71 -2.37 -16.26 -0.52
N LYS A 72 -1.96 -16.13 -1.77
CA LYS A 72 -0.68 -15.55 -2.17
C LYS A 72 -0.91 -14.17 -2.73
N LEU A 73 -0.50 -13.13 -2.00
CA LEU A 73 -0.66 -11.72 -2.39
C LEU A 73 0.65 -11.17 -2.93
N PHE A 74 0.71 -10.95 -4.24
CA PHE A 74 1.83 -10.33 -4.94
C PHE A 74 1.61 -8.82 -5.01
N ILE A 75 2.59 -8.04 -4.56
CA ILE A 75 2.47 -6.58 -4.39
C ILE A 75 3.52 -5.89 -5.24
N ASN A 76 3.06 -5.04 -6.17
CA ASN A 76 3.85 -4.07 -6.90
C ASN A 76 3.14 -2.71 -6.82
N SER A 77 3.58 -1.87 -5.88
CA SER A 77 2.87 -0.64 -5.56
C SER A 77 3.79 0.44 -4.99
N GLY A 78 3.65 1.65 -5.48
CA GLY A 78 4.31 2.84 -4.93
C GLY A 78 3.66 3.38 -3.64
N GLY A 79 2.60 2.74 -3.14
CA GLY A 79 1.86 3.23 -1.98
C GLY A 79 0.73 4.19 -2.34
N GLY A 80 0.40 5.10 -1.44
CA GLY A 80 -0.67 6.08 -1.58
C GLY A 80 -1.34 6.41 -0.24
N SER A 81 -2.67 6.33 -0.16
CA SER A 81 -3.44 6.68 1.04
C SER A 81 -3.11 5.76 2.22
N ILE A 82 -2.63 6.35 3.31
CA ILE A 82 -2.31 5.63 4.56
C ILE A 82 -3.57 5.00 5.16
N VAL A 83 -4.64 5.77 5.31
CA VAL A 83 -5.89 5.30 5.92
C VAL A 83 -6.47 4.11 5.14
N THR A 84 -6.42 4.18 3.82
CA THR A 84 -6.89 3.11 2.95
C THR A 84 -5.96 1.87 3.02
N GLY A 85 -4.65 2.10 3.09
CA GLY A 85 -3.67 1.03 3.29
C GLY A 85 -3.87 0.28 4.61
N ILE A 86 -4.12 1.00 5.71
CA ILE A 86 -4.43 0.41 7.02
C ILE A 86 -5.73 -0.42 6.94
N ALA A 87 -6.77 0.07 6.26
CA ALA A 87 -8.02 -0.68 6.12
C ALA A 87 -7.83 -2.02 5.37
N SER A 88 -6.99 -2.05 4.33
CA SER A 88 -6.67 -3.30 3.63
C SER A 88 -5.71 -4.19 4.42
N MET A 89 -4.77 -3.60 5.16
CA MET A 89 -3.94 -4.31 6.14
C MET A 89 -4.81 -5.07 7.15
N ASP A 90 -5.79 -4.38 7.75
CA ASP A 90 -6.73 -4.99 8.70
C ASP A 90 -7.57 -6.09 8.07
N THR A 91 -7.89 -5.98 6.78
CA THR A 91 -8.58 -7.06 6.06
C THR A 91 -7.69 -8.30 5.96
N ILE A 92 -6.40 -8.14 5.61
CA ILE A 92 -5.43 -9.25 5.58
C ILE A 92 -5.31 -9.91 6.96
N ILE A 93 -5.19 -9.12 8.01
CA ILE A 93 -5.04 -9.62 9.40
C ILE A 93 -6.27 -10.41 9.87
N ARG A 94 -7.49 -10.01 9.45
CA ARG A 94 -8.73 -10.68 9.85
C ARG A 94 -9.06 -11.93 9.06
N THR A 95 -8.33 -12.22 7.99
CA THR A 95 -8.56 -13.40 7.14
C THR A 95 -8.34 -14.69 7.95
N GLU A 96 -9.30 -15.61 7.91
CA GLU A 96 -9.22 -16.91 8.61
C GLU A 96 -8.23 -17.91 7.96
N VAL A 97 -7.84 -17.65 6.71
CA VAL A 97 -6.84 -18.45 6.00
C VAL A 97 -5.50 -17.72 5.93
N PRO A 98 -4.36 -18.43 5.94
CA PRO A 98 -3.06 -17.78 5.89
C PRO A 98 -2.89 -16.92 4.63
N VAL A 99 -2.37 -15.70 4.79
CA VAL A 99 -2.01 -14.83 3.67
C VAL A 99 -0.49 -14.73 3.58
N HIS A 100 0.06 -15.19 2.46
CA HIS A 100 1.48 -15.06 2.17
C HIS A 100 1.70 -13.86 1.25
N THR A 101 2.50 -12.90 1.66
CA THR A 101 2.78 -11.68 0.88
C THR A 101 4.11 -11.78 0.14
N TYR A 102 4.14 -11.26 -1.07
CA TYR A 102 5.30 -11.27 -1.96
C TYR A 102 5.53 -9.85 -2.47
N VAL A 103 6.70 -9.28 -2.20
CA VAL A 103 7.14 -8.06 -2.90
C VAL A 103 7.57 -8.46 -4.31
N ASP A 104 6.85 -7.99 -5.31
CA ASP A 104 7.07 -8.31 -6.71
C ASP A 104 7.40 -7.05 -7.52
N GLY A 105 8.67 -6.71 -7.55
CA GLY A 105 9.22 -5.49 -8.12
C GLY A 105 9.32 -4.35 -7.11
N PHE A 106 8.22 -3.82 -6.58
CA PHE A 106 8.28 -2.67 -5.67
C PHE A 106 7.16 -2.67 -4.63
N SER A 107 7.50 -2.36 -3.38
CA SER A 107 6.52 -2.08 -2.32
C SER A 107 6.97 -0.87 -1.52
N ALA A 108 6.26 0.26 -1.66
CA ALA A 108 6.64 1.52 -1.05
C ALA A 108 5.54 2.13 -0.19
N SER A 109 5.95 2.93 0.82
CA SER A 109 5.04 3.74 1.61
C SER A 109 3.89 2.89 2.22
N SER A 110 2.64 3.29 2.07
CA SER A 110 1.47 2.56 2.59
C SER A 110 1.29 1.13 2.02
N ALA A 111 1.88 0.80 0.86
CA ALA A 111 1.88 -0.57 0.34
C ALA A 111 2.70 -1.53 1.21
N THR A 112 3.69 -1.04 1.94
CA THR A 112 4.49 -1.86 2.85
C THR A 112 3.66 -2.40 4.02
N PHE A 113 2.56 -1.73 4.40
CA PHE A 113 1.63 -2.24 5.42
C PHE A 113 1.01 -3.56 4.98
N LEU A 114 0.59 -3.64 3.70
CA LEU A 114 0.06 -4.88 3.13
C LEU A 114 1.11 -6.00 3.11
N THR A 115 2.38 -5.62 2.92
CA THR A 115 3.48 -6.56 2.82
C THR A 115 3.88 -7.14 4.18
N VAL A 116 4.01 -6.29 5.21
CA VAL A 116 4.59 -6.70 6.51
C VAL A 116 3.66 -7.55 7.36
N VAL A 117 2.34 -7.54 7.09
CA VAL A 117 1.34 -8.26 7.89
C VAL A 117 1.08 -9.70 7.42
N GLY A 118 1.70 -10.13 6.31
CA GLY A 118 1.54 -11.50 5.84
C GLY A 118 2.11 -12.53 6.82
N ASP A 119 1.44 -13.69 6.96
CA ASP A 119 1.88 -14.82 7.79
C ASP A 119 3.26 -15.33 7.37
N LYS A 120 3.50 -15.39 6.06
CA LYS A 120 4.82 -15.55 5.47
C LYS A 120 5.06 -14.42 4.48
N ARG A 121 6.28 -13.90 4.50
CA ARG A 121 6.67 -12.73 3.72
C ARG A 121 7.85 -13.10 2.84
N PHE A 122 7.73 -12.76 1.57
CA PHE A 122 8.72 -13.06 0.55
C PHE A 122 9.05 -11.78 -0.21
N MET A 123 10.23 -11.74 -0.76
CA MET A 123 10.70 -10.66 -1.60
C MET A 123 11.39 -11.26 -2.81
N SER A 124 11.03 -10.85 -4.02
CA SER A 124 11.69 -11.29 -5.25
C SER A 124 13.11 -10.73 -5.30
N ARG A 125 14.04 -11.48 -5.86
CA ARG A 125 15.47 -11.13 -5.87
C ARG A 125 15.77 -9.72 -6.40
N ASN A 126 15.00 -9.25 -7.37
CA ASN A 126 15.22 -7.96 -8.02
C ASN A 126 14.13 -6.96 -7.62
N SER A 127 13.59 -7.06 -6.41
CA SER A 127 12.58 -6.15 -5.90
C SER A 127 13.11 -5.26 -4.79
N TYR A 128 12.38 -4.17 -4.54
CA TYR A 128 12.76 -3.15 -3.57
C TYR A 128 11.61 -2.79 -2.66
N MET A 129 11.94 -2.41 -1.44
CA MET A 129 11.00 -1.80 -0.49
C MET A 129 11.44 -0.39 -0.14
N LEU A 130 10.47 0.51 0.05
CA LEU A 130 10.70 1.86 0.55
C LEU A 130 9.81 2.13 1.76
N ILE A 131 10.44 2.32 2.91
CA ILE A 131 9.78 2.72 4.15
C ILE A 131 10.22 4.15 4.44
N HIS A 132 9.27 5.07 4.54
CA HIS A 132 9.55 6.47 4.81
C HIS A 132 8.46 7.09 5.72
N GLN A 133 8.74 8.28 6.23
CA GLN A 133 7.78 9.01 7.05
C GLN A 133 6.57 9.49 6.23
N LEU A 134 5.50 9.84 6.95
CA LEU A 134 4.34 10.49 6.38
C LEU A 134 4.73 11.84 5.74
N SER A 135 4.20 12.09 4.55
CA SER A 135 4.22 13.41 3.92
C SER A 135 2.79 13.93 3.77
N SER A 136 2.58 15.21 4.02
CA SER A 136 1.28 15.87 3.89
C SER A 136 1.47 17.28 3.36
N ASN A 137 0.47 17.76 2.62
CA ASN A 137 0.35 19.16 2.24
C ASN A 137 -0.86 19.74 2.97
N PHE A 138 -0.70 20.89 3.59
CA PHE A 138 -1.75 21.54 4.35
C PHE A 138 -1.91 23.01 3.94
N TRP A 139 -3.15 23.43 3.82
CA TRP A 139 -3.53 24.84 3.66
C TRP A 139 -4.70 25.14 4.60
N GLY A 140 -4.58 26.15 5.45
CA GLY A 140 -5.63 26.51 6.41
C GLY A 140 -5.20 27.61 7.38
N THR A 141 -6.03 27.84 8.38
CA THR A 141 -5.75 28.79 9.47
C THR A 141 -4.71 28.22 10.44
N TYR A 142 -4.17 29.06 11.31
CA TYR A 142 -3.20 28.62 12.34
C TYR A 142 -3.75 27.50 13.23
N SER A 143 -4.98 27.64 13.73
CA SER A 143 -5.62 26.60 14.55
C SER A 143 -5.83 25.29 13.80
N ASN A 144 -6.21 25.36 12.51
CA ASN A 144 -6.30 24.16 11.68
C ASN A 144 -4.94 23.48 11.51
N PHE A 145 -3.84 24.25 11.43
CA PHE A 145 -2.48 23.70 11.37
C PHE A 145 -2.10 22.95 12.67
N GLU A 146 -2.46 23.50 13.84
CA GLU A 146 -2.21 22.83 15.12
C GLU A 146 -2.97 21.50 15.22
N ASP A 147 -4.22 21.46 14.75
CA ASP A 147 -5.02 20.24 14.75
C ASP A 147 -4.50 19.24 13.71
N GLU A 148 -4.13 19.68 12.51
CA GLU A 148 -3.52 18.82 11.50
C GLU A 148 -2.21 18.20 12.00
N LYS A 149 -1.36 19.00 12.67
CA LYS A 149 -0.13 18.48 13.29
C LYS A 149 -0.43 17.34 14.27
N LYS A 150 -1.43 17.48 15.14
CA LYS A 150 -1.81 16.41 16.09
C LYS A 150 -2.30 15.15 15.36
N ASN A 151 -3.08 15.32 14.27
CA ASN A 151 -3.54 14.21 13.44
C ASN A 151 -2.36 13.48 12.77
N LEU A 152 -1.40 14.22 12.22
CA LEU A 152 -0.19 13.66 11.62
C LEU A 152 0.68 12.93 12.66
N ASP A 153 0.83 13.49 13.86
CA ASP A 153 1.55 12.85 14.96
C ASP A 153 0.87 11.52 15.37
N LEU A 154 -0.47 11.48 15.40
CA LEU A 154 -1.24 10.25 15.65
C LEU A 154 -1.03 9.22 14.54
N MET A 155 -1.10 9.63 13.27
CA MET A 155 -0.84 8.75 12.13
C MET A 155 0.59 8.22 12.14
N MET A 156 1.59 9.06 12.45
CA MET A 156 2.99 8.62 12.58
C MET A 156 3.18 7.61 13.71
N LYS A 157 2.46 7.76 14.82
CA LYS A 157 2.45 6.75 15.89
C LYS A 157 1.90 5.42 15.36
N THR A 158 0.74 5.44 14.68
CA THR A 158 0.15 4.23 14.08
C THR A 158 1.11 3.53 13.12
N ILE A 159 1.78 4.29 12.23
CA ILE A 159 2.79 3.77 11.31
C ILE A 159 3.91 3.05 12.06
N LYS A 160 4.46 3.68 13.11
CA LYS A 160 5.52 3.08 13.92
C LYS A 160 5.05 1.81 14.65
N ASP A 161 3.83 1.83 15.18
CA ASP A 161 3.23 0.69 15.88
C ASP A 161 3.04 -0.51 14.92
N VAL A 162 2.63 -0.28 13.67
CA VAL A 162 2.57 -1.34 12.64
C VAL A 162 3.93 -1.99 12.42
N TYR A 163 4.97 -1.22 12.14
CA TYR A 163 6.30 -1.81 11.92
C TYR A 163 6.88 -2.47 13.17
N LYS A 164 6.64 -1.91 14.34
CA LYS A 164 7.04 -2.52 15.62
C LYS A 164 6.38 -3.87 15.84
N GLN A 165 5.10 -4.00 15.51
CA GLN A 165 4.33 -5.22 15.72
C GLN A 165 4.67 -6.31 14.70
N TYR A 166 4.83 -5.95 13.43
CA TYR A 166 4.93 -6.90 12.32
C TYR A 166 6.35 -7.06 11.77
N THR A 167 7.34 -6.37 12.33
CA THR A 167 8.75 -6.54 11.91
C THR A 167 9.66 -6.75 13.12
N LYS A 168 10.89 -7.18 12.86
CA LYS A 168 11.96 -7.30 13.87
C LYS A 168 12.84 -6.04 13.94
N LEU A 169 12.41 -4.93 13.34
CA LEU A 169 13.18 -3.68 13.33
C LEU A 169 13.22 -3.06 14.74
N PRO A 170 14.42 -2.82 15.30
CA PRO A 170 14.54 -2.05 16.53
C PRO A 170 14.01 -0.61 16.32
N MET A 171 13.31 -0.05 17.29
CA MET A 171 12.69 1.29 17.18
C MET A 171 13.68 2.37 16.76
N LYS A 172 14.90 2.36 17.31
CA LYS A 172 15.96 3.30 16.91
C LYS A 172 16.26 3.21 15.43
N LYS A 173 16.36 1.98 14.89
CA LYS A 173 16.60 1.75 13.46
C LYS A 173 15.40 2.18 12.61
N LEU A 174 14.19 1.91 13.06
CA LEU A 174 12.97 2.37 12.39
C LEU A 174 12.90 3.90 12.32
N ASP A 175 13.25 4.61 13.40
CA ASP A 175 13.30 6.08 13.41
C ASP A 175 14.34 6.66 12.43
N GLU A 176 15.46 5.95 12.24
CA GLU A 176 16.46 6.31 11.22
C GLU A 176 15.94 6.08 9.80
N ILE A 177 15.30 4.92 9.56
CA ILE A 177 14.74 4.54 8.26
C ILE A 177 13.65 5.52 7.85
N LEU A 178 12.71 5.82 8.74
CA LEU A 178 11.59 6.72 8.46
C LEU A 178 12.01 8.14 8.05
N LYS A 179 13.21 8.58 8.43
CA LYS A 179 13.75 9.91 8.07
C LYS A 179 14.40 9.96 6.68
N ARG A 180 14.47 8.83 5.97
CA ARG A 180 15.20 8.69 4.71
C ARG A 180 14.36 7.96 3.68
N ASP A 181 14.56 8.33 2.41
CA ASP A 181 13.94 7.67 1.26
C ASP A 181 14.95 6.70 0.61
N LEU A 182 15.38 5.69 1.40
CA LEU A 182 16.32 4.68 0.93
C LEU A 182 15.57 3.40 0.52
N LEU A 183 15.99 2.83 -0.60
CA LEU A 183 15.51 1.53 -1.07
C LEU A 183 16.21 0.40 -0.30
N TRP A 184 15.44 -0.65 -0.04
CA TRP A 184 15.90 -1.88 0.57
C TRP A 184 15.67 -3.02 -0.43
N ASP A 185 16.69 -3.82 -0.64
CA ASP A 185 16.65 -5.03 -1.49
C ASP A 185 16.41 -6.31 -0.69
N ALA A 186 16.32 -7.45 -1.41
CA ALA A 186 16.06 -8.78 -0.84
C ALA A 186 17.27 -9.38 -0.09
#